data_b831abaca413010b0a2775c3e7b90ded
#
_entry.id   b831abaca413010b0a2775c3e7b90ded
#
_cell.length_a   1.000
_cell.length_b   1.000
_cell.length_c   1.000
_cell.angle_alpha   90.00
_cell.angle_beta   90.00
_cell.angle_gamma   90.00
#
_symmetry.space_group_name_H-M   'P 1'
#
loop_
_entity.id
_entity.type
_entity.pdbx_description
1 polymer ?
#
loop_
_entity_poly.entity_id
_entity_poly.type
_entity_poly.pdbx_seq_one_letter_code
_entity_poly.pdbx_strand_id
1 'polypeptide(L)'
;MAPSQGYHIHETGFHGDWLEEVVGEVNPRLAALPPDVVMRSLLFQLRAYVNAGFRAVMVLSGQNGAQGDLRLVADEFMKLVPIPVVVRSDPELVRGTFPGDHAGKFELSQLLYIRPDLVDMTRLDRVSHDPLGRFAQNPDAHEATAEYGKQVIEAQIDRVRELADQAGTGPPDLPFLSFDDVEPAWAAVQDRRQSWVSYGSVSG
;
A
#
# COMPACT_ATOMS: atom_id res chain seq x y z
N MET A 1 16.42 -5.94 -2.74
CA MET A 1 15.00 -5.85 -2.31
C MET A 1 15.01 -5.60 -0.81
N ALA A 2 14.31 -4.56 -0.37
CA ALA A 2 14.12 -4.33 1.07
C ALA A 2 13.08 -5.30 1.62
N PRO A 3 13.11 -5.63 2.92
CA PRO A 3 12.10 -6.47 3.54
C PRO A 3 10.73 -5.80 3.50
N SER A 4 9.68 -6.62 3.45
CA SER A 4 8.30 -6.13 3.54
C SER A 4 8.02 -5.58 4.94
N GLN A 5 7.19 -4.56 5.00
CA GLN A 5 6.70 -3.96 6.23
C GLN A 5 5.25 -4.40 6.42
N GLY A 6 4.96 -5.07 7.53
CA GLY A 6 3.63 -5.64 7.79
C GLY A 6 2.86 -4.84 8.82
N TYR A 7 2.39 -3.63 8.47
CA TYR A 7 1.54 -2.83 9.34
C TYR A 7 0.43 -2.12 8.58
N HIS A 8 -0.63 -1.80 9.30
CA HIS A 8 -1.84 -1.16 8.80
C HIS A 8 -2.05 0.22 9.44
N ILE A 9 -2.89 1.02 8.83
CA ILE A 9 -3.32 2.34 9.32
C ILE A 9 -4.85 2.46 9.32
N HIS A 10 -5.55 1.38 9.65
CA HIS A 10 -7.00 1.24 9.49
C HIS A 10 -7.83 1.84 10.65
N GLU A 11 -7.20 2.30 11.73
CA GLU A 11 -7.92 2.82 12.89
C GLU A 11 -8.38 4.27 12.73
N THR A 12 -7.90 4.98 11.73
CA THR A 12 -8.16 6.42 11.58
C THR A 12 -8.55 6.78 10.15
N GLY A 13 -9.17 7.95 10.02
CA GLY A 13 -9.55 8.52 8.75
C GLY A 13 -10.46 7.62 7.93
N PHE A 14 -10.32 7.64 6.64
CA PHE A 14 -11.14 6.87 5.70
C PHE A 14 -11.25 5.39 6.06
N HIS A 15 -10.19 4.75 6.48
CA HIS A 15 -10.22 3.33 6.84
C HIS A 15 -10.96 3.07 8.14
N GLY A 16 -10.84 3.96 9.13
CA GLY A 16 -11.59 3.87 10.39
C GLY A 16 -13.08 4.04 10.16
N ASP A 17 -13.48 5.08 9.43
CA ASP A 17 -14.87 5.36 9.10
C ASP A 17 -15.50 4.21 8.30
N TRP A 18 -14.76 3.68 7.31
CA TRP A 18 -15.22 2.53 6.53
C TRP A 18 -15.41 1.27 7.39
N LEU A 19 -14.48 0.99 8.31
CA LEU A 19 -14.63 -0.14 9.24
C LEU A 19 -15.84 0.03 10.15
N GLU A 20 -16.07 1.23 10.70
CA GLU A 20 -17.23 1.51 11.52
C GLU A 20 -18.54 1.33 10.73
N GLU A 21 -18.60 1.81 9.49
CA GLU A 21 -19.76 1.67 8.62
C GLU A 21 -20.04 0.21 8.25
N VAL A 22 -19.02 -0.56 7.89
CA VAL A 22 -19.18 -1.91 7.33
C VAL A 22 -19.19 -2.99 8.40
N VAL A 23 -18.41 -2.81 9.47
CA VAL A 23 -18.25 -3.80 10.55
C VAL A 23 -19.04 -3.44 11.81
N GLY A 24 -19.50 -2.17 11.90
CA GLY A 24 -20.31 -1.68 13.02
C GLY A 24 -19.49 -1.22 14.23
N GLU A 25 -18.19 -1.49 14.24
CA GLU A 25 -17.29 -1.03 15.30
C GLU A 25 -15.83 -1.01 14.82
N VAL A 26 -15.02 -0.13 15.40
CA VAL A 26 -13.57 -0.19 15.22
C VAL A 26 -13.05 -1.43 15.98
N ASN A 27 -12.43 -2.35 15.25
CA ASN A 27 -11.89 -3.56 15.86
C ASN A 27 -10.60 -3.23 16.65
N PRO A 28 -10.61 -3.28 17.99
CA PRO A 28 -9.46 -2.93 18.81
C PRO A 28 -8.28 -3.93 18.69
N ARG A 29 -8.46 -5.02 17.94
CA ARG A 29 -7.44 -6.03 17.68
C ARG A 29 -6.71 -5.84 16.36
N LEU A 30 -7.07 -4.81 15.57
CA LEU A 30 -6.30 -4.46 14.38
C LEU A 30 -4.92 -3.98 14.79
N ALA A 31 -3.89 -4.57 14.20
CA ALA A 31 -2.50 -4.17 14.40
C ALA A 31 -2.20 -2.91 13.57
N ALA A 32 -2.88 -1.81 13.88
CA ALA A 32 -2.71 -0.55 13.17
C ALA A 32 -1.62 0.31 13.82
N LEU A 33 -0.96 1.11 12.99
CA LEU A 33 -0.04 2.16 13.43
C LEU A 33 -0.61 3.53 13.07
N PRO A 34 -0.37 4.56 13.88
CA PRO A 34 -0.74 5.92 13.50
C PRO A 34 -0.13 6.31 12.15
N PRO A 35 -0.88 7.02 11.28
CA PRO A 35 -0.42 7.38 9.94
C PRO A 35 0.92 8.12 9.93
N ASP A 36 1.13 9.03 10.89
CA ASP A 36 2.37 9.78 11.03
C ASP A 36 3.58 8.89 11.32
N VAL A 37 3.40 7.80 12.07
CA VAL A 37 4.48 6.82 12.31
C VAL A 37 4.84 6.10 11.01
N VAL A 38 3.85 5.65 10.23
CA VAL A 38 4.06 4.95 8.96
C VAL A 38 4.73 5.87 7.93
N MET A 39 4.19 7.08 7.77
CA MET A 39 4.69 8.06 6.80
C MET A 39 6.10 8.54 7.17
N ARG A 40 6.36 8.82 8.45
CA ARG A 40 7.69 9.20 8.93
C ARG A 40 8.70 8.06 8.80
N SER A 41 8.28 6.83 9.05
CA SER A 41 9.12 5.65 8.81
C SER A 41 9.53 5.54 7.34
N LEU A 42 8.61 5.76 6.39
CA LEU A 42 8.93 5.78 4.96
C LEU A 42 9.97 6.86 4.64
N LEU A 43 9.79 8.08 5.15
CA LEU A 43 10.73 9.18 4.92
C LEU A 43 12.16 8.81 5.35
N PHE A 44 12.31 8.23 6.55
CA PHE A 44 13.62 7.80 7.03
C PHE A 44 14.19 6.59 6.27
N GLN A 45 13.34 5.71 5.76
CA GLN A 45 13.78 4.62 4.89
C GLN A 45 14.30 5.15 3.55
N LEU A 46 13.60 6.11 2.92
CA LEU A 46 14.06 6.76 1.69
C LEU A 46 15.43 7.43 1.89
N ARG A 47 15.60 8.15 3.01
CA ARG A 47 16.89 8.70 3.40
C ARG A 47 17.97 7.60 3.50
N ALA A 48 17.66 6.50 4.16
CA ALA A 48 18.61 5.40 4.35
C ALA A 48 18.99 4.77 3.01
N TYR A 49 18.05 4.62 2.08
CA TYR A 49 18.34 4.09 0.74
C TYR A 49 19.23 5.02 -0.07
N VAL A 50 19.00 6.34 -0.03
CA VAL A 50 19.90 7.30 -0.67
C VAL A 50 21.30 7.20 -0.11
N ASN A 51 21.46 7.17 1.21
CA ASN A 51 22.76 7.03 1.87
C ASN A 51 23.45 5.68 1.57
N ALA A 52 22.66 4.65 1.25
CA ALA A 52 23.17 3.35 0.80
C ALA A 52 23.49 3.31 -0.72
N GLY A 53 23.33 4.43 -1.44
CA GLY A 53 23.67 4.56 -2.85
C GLY A 53 22.55 4.13 -3.83
N PHE A 54 21.31 3.92 -3.36
CA PHE A 54 20.17 3.70 -4.25
C PHE A 54 19.78 5.00 -4.95
N ARG A 55 19.60 4.94 -6.27
CA ARG A 55 19.31 6.09 -7.13
C ARG A 55 17.90 6.08 -7.69
N ALA A 56 17.11 5.12 -7.30
CA ALA A 56 15.67 5.03 -7.56
C ALA A 56 15.05 4.14 -6.48
N VAL A 57 13.82 4.43 -6.08
CA VAL A 57 13.06 3.63 -5.10
C VAL A 57 11.66 3.38 -5.63
N MET A 58 11.21 2.13 -5.54
CA MET A 58 9.82 1.78 -5.81
C MET A 58 9.20 1.26 -4.52
N VAL A 59 8.09 1.88 -4.13
CA VAL A 59 7.28 1.53 -2.96
C VAL A 59 6.02 0.83 -3.47
N LEU A 60 5.91 -0.44 -3.19
CA LEU A 60 4.73 -1.24 -3.54
C LEU A 60 3.92 -1.50 -2.28
N SER A 61 2.67 -1.06 -2.27
CA SER A 61 1.73 -1.28 -1.18
C SER A 61 0.76 -2.40 -1.56
N GLY A 62 0.76 -3.46 -0.77
CA GLY A 62 -0.26 -4.52 -0.85
C GLY A 62 -1.61 -4.10 -0.26
N GLN A 63 -1.69 -2.91 0.32
CA GLN A 63 -2.92 -2.33 0.87
C GLN A 63 -3.35 -1.12 0.03
N ASN A 64 -4.56 -1.20 -0.51
CA ASN A 64 -5.17 -0.07 -1.20
C ASN A 64 -5.74 0.94 -0.18
N GLY A 65 -5.49 2.24 -0.42
CA GLY A 65 -6.03 3.33 0.42
C GLY A 65 -4.97 4.25 1.04
N ALA A 66 -3.81 3.73 1.44
CA ALA A 66 -2.73 4.55 2.02
C ALA A 66 -1.76 5.15 0.99
N GLN A 67 -1.82 4.72 -0.27
CA GLN A 67 -0.86 5.13 -1.31
C GLN A 67 -0.83 6.64 -1.58
N GLY A 68 -1.93 7.35 -1.35
CA GLY A 68 -1.97 8.81 -1.46
C GLY A 68 -1.05 9.49 -0.46
N ASP A 69 -1.07 9.05 0.78
CA ASP A 69 -0.24 9.59 1.86
C ASP A 69 1.24 9.21 1.66
N LEU A 70 1.50 7.98 1.20
CA LEU A 70 2.87 7.55 0.88
C LEU A 70 3.45 8.34 -0.31
N ARG A 71 2.61 8.71 -1.30
CA ARG A 71 3.02 9.60 -2.41
C ARG A 71 3.36 11.00 -1.91
N LEU A 72 2.59 11.53 -0.98
CA LEU A 72 2.90 12.83 -0.38
C LEU A 72 4.29 12.83 0.24
N VAL A 73 4.67 11.77 0.97
CA VAL A 73 6.02 11.62 1.52
C VAL A 73 7.07 11.54 0.40
N ALA A 74 6.80 10.75 -0.63
CA ALA A 74 7.71 10.59 -1.77
C ALA A 74 7.91 11.93 -2.52
N ASP A 75 6.84 12.68 -2.76
CA ASP A 75 6.88 13.97 -3.44
C ASP A 75 7.69 15.00 -2.66
N GLU A 76 7.51 15.07 -1.33
CA GLU A 76 8.30 15.99 -0.50
C GLU A 76 9.77 15.55 -0.42
N PHE A 77 10.03 14.25 -0.35
CA PHE A 77 11.40 13.72 -0.36
C PHE A 77 12.14 14.00 -1.68
N MET A 78 11.47 13.84 -2.83
CA MET A 78 12.06 14.12 -4.15
C MET A 78 12.44 15.59 -4.35
N LYS A 79 11.92 16.52 -3.54
CA LYS A 79 12.38 17.92 -3.54
C LYS A 79 13.73 18.11 -2.87
N LEU A 80 14.13 17.19 -1.99
CA LEU A 80 15.43 17.20 -1.30
C LEU A 80 16.52 16.56 -2.15
N VAL A 81 16.18 15.51 -2.89
CA VAL A 81 17.15 14.69 -3.63
C VAL A 81 16.57 14.30 -4.97
N PRO A 82 17.35 14.45 -6.08
CA PRO A 82 16.86 14.19 -7.43
C PRO A 82 16.88 12.69 -7.78
N ILE A 83 16.19 11.87 -7.00
CA ILE A 83 15.97 10.45 -7.31
C ILE A 83 14.49 10.19 -7.57
N PRO A 84 14.10 9.33 -8.52
CA PRO A 84 12.73 8.93 -8.69
C PRO A 84 12.27 8.04 -7.53
N VAL A 85 11.13 8.38 -6.94
CA VAL A 85 10.40 7.55 -5.98
C VAL A 85 9.01 7.26 -6.53
N VAL A 86 8.74 6.01 -6.88
CA VAL A 86 7.46 5.57 -7.45
C VAL A 86 6.66 4.83 -6.40
N VAL A 87 5.45 5.29 -6.10
CA VAL A 87 4.54 4.64 -5.14
C VAL A 87 3.33 4.10 -5.88
N ARG A 88 3.02 2.81 -5.72
CA ARG A 88 1.83 2.14 -6.28
C ARG A 88 1.26 1.14 -5.30
N SER A 89 -0.06 1.01 -5.29
CA SER A 89 -0.71 -0.17 -4.71
C SER A 89 -0.83 -1.28 -5.75
N ASP A 90 -1.02 -2.51 -5.29
CA ASP A 90 -1.16 -3.69 -6.16
C ASP A 90 -2.30 -3.56 -7.19
N PRO A 91 -3.54 -3.10 -6.85
CA PRO A 91 -4.57 -2.92 -7.87
C PRO A 91 -4.27 -1.76 -8.84
N GLU A 92 -3.47 -0.76 -8.43
CA GLU A 92 -3.06 0.31 -9.36
C GLU A 92 -2.13 -0.18 -10.48
N LEU A 93 -1.34 -1.22 -10.20
CA LEU A 93 -0.44 -1.80 -11.20
C LEU A 93 -1.20 -2.41 -12.38
N VAL A 94 -2.39 -2.92 -12.13
CA VAL A 94 -3.21 -3.65 -13.11
C VAL A 94 -4.56 -2.97 -13.39
N ARG A 95 -4.71 -1.70 -13.01
CA ARG A 95 -5.93 -0.91 -13.19
C ARG A 95 -6.34 -0.88 -14.66
N GLY A 96 -7.61 -1.20 -14.91
CA GLY A 96 -8.18 -1.28 -16.26
C GLY A 96 -8.12 -2.67 -16.89
N THR A 97 -7.33 -3.60 -16.32
CA THR A 97 -7.26 -5.00 -16.77
C THR A 97 -7.88 -5.93 -15.74
N PHE A 98 -7.52 -5.75 -14.48
CA PHE A 98 -8.04 -6.55 -13.37
C PHE A 98 -8.61 -5.60 -12.31
N PRO A 99 -9.88 -5.75 -11.92
CA PRO A 99 -10.46 -4.98 -10.82
C PRO A 99 -9.88 -5.47 -9.49
N GLY A 100 -9.38 -4.54 -8.68
CA GLY A 100 -9.01 -4.85 -7.29
C GLY A 100 -10.26 -5.08 -6.44
N ASP A 101 -10.09 -5.81 -5.33
CA ASP A 101 -11.16 -6.10 -4.39
C ASP A 101 -10.65 -6.08 -2.93
N HIS A 102 -11.48 -6.52 -1.99
CA HIS A 102 -11.09 -6.79 -0.62
C HIS A 102 -11.39 -8.25 -0.28
N ALA A 103 -10.33 -9.05 -0.11
CA ALA A 103 -10.40 -10.47 0.20
C ALA A 103 -11.31 -11.28 -0.75
N GLY A 104 -11.50 -10.80 -1.97
CA GLY A 104 -12.32 -11.41 -2.99
C GLY A 104 -11.52 -12.22 -4.02
N LYS A 105 -12.05 -12.30 -5.23
CA LYS A 105 -11.44 -13.04 -6.33
C LYS A 105 -10.02 -12.57 -6.64
N PHE A 106 -9.79 -11.25 -6.64
CA PHE A 106 -8.49 -10.67 -7.00
C PHE A 106 -7.40 -11.02 -5.97
N GLU A 107 -7.63 -10.69 -4.69
CA GLU A 107 -6.63 -10.94 -3.64
C GLU A 107 -6.46 -12.43 -3.35
N LEU A 108 -7.57 -13.17 -3.23
CA LEU A 108 -7.54 -14.59 -2.92
C LEU A 108 -6.89 -15.41 -4.03
N SER A 109 -7.11 -15.05 -5.30
CA SER A 109 -6.45 -15.74 -6.42
C SER A 109 -4.94 -15.55 -6.42
N GLN A 110 -4.45 -14.37 -6.10
CA GLN A 110 -3.02 -14.14 -5.96
C GLN A 110 -2.42 -15.02 -4.85
N LEU A 111 -3.11 -15.12 -3.71
CA LEU A 111 -2.68 -15.98 -2.62
C LEU A 111 -2.72 -17.46 -3.01
N LEU A 112 -3.75 -17.90 -3.71
CA LEU A 112 -3.86 -19.28 -4.26
C LEU A 112 -2.70 -19.62 -5.19
N TYR A 113 -2.24 -18.67 -5.98
CA TYR A 113 -1.11 -18.88 -6.89
C TYR A 113 0.23 -18.93 -6.15
N ILE A 114 0.46 -18.02 -5.22
CA ILE A 114 1.77 -17.86 -4.54
C ILE A 114 1.92 -18.83 -3.37
N ARG A 115 0.87 -18.99 -2.56
CA ARG A 115 0.85 -19.76 -1.31
C ARG A 115 -0.49 -20.50 -1.13
N PRO A 116 -0.77 -21.50 -1.99
CA PRO A 116 -2.03 -22.27 -1.90
C PRO A 116 -2.19 -22.96 -0.54
N ASP A 117 -1.10 -23.24 0.16
CA ASP A 117 -1.08 -23.81 1.50
C ASP A 117 -1.71 -22.92 2.58
N LEU A 118 -1.87 -21.62 2.32
CA LEU A 118 -2.51 -20.66 3.23
C LEU A 118 -4.01 -20.48 2.98
N VAL A 119 -4.56 -21.12 1.95
CA VAL A 119 -5.95 -20.95 1.55
C VAL A 119 -6.73 -22.23 1.74
N ASP A 120 -7.82 -22.17 2.48
CA ASP A 120 -8.73 -23.28 2.71
C ASP A 120 -10.09 -23.02 2.02
N MET A 121 -10.18 -23.36 0.73
CA MET A 121 -11.39 -23.19 -0.07
C MET A 121 -12.58 -24.03 0.43
N THR A 122 -12.35 -25.02 1.30
CA THR A 122 -13.44 -25.82 1.88
C THR A 122 -14.27 -25.03 2.90
N ARG A 123 -13.80 -23.86 3.30
CA ARG A 123 -14.48 -22.98 4.25
C ARG A 123 -15.40 -21.95 3.58
N LEU A 124 -15.49 -21.92 2.27
CA LEU A 124 -16.35 -20.97 1.54
C LEU A 124 -17.82 -21.02 2.01
N ASP A 125 -18.33 -22.21 2.31
CA ASP A 125 -19.70 -22.38 2.82
C ASP A 125 -19.94 -21.73 4.20
N ARG A 126 -18.86 -21.35 4.89
CA ARG A 126 -18.92 -20.68 6.19
C ARG A 126 -18.90 -19.17 6.08
N VAL A 127 -18.63 -18.63 4.89
CA VAL A 127 -18.62 -17.19 4.66
C VAL A 127 -20.06 -16.69 4.66
N SER A 128 -20.37 -15.79 5.57
CA SER A 128 -21.70 -15.20 5.69
C SER A 128 -22.08 -14.42 4.42
N HIS A 129 -23.36 -14.44 4.06
CA HIS A 129 -23.92 -13.54 3.04
C HIS A 129 -24.10 -12.11 3.57
N ASP A 130 -24.17 -11.94 4.90
CA ASP A 130 -24.19 -10.63 5.54
C ASP A 130 -22.80 -9.98 5.42
N PRO A 131 -22.67 -8.74 4.90
CA PRO A 131 -21.41 -8.00 4.84
C PRO A 131 -20.68 -7.93 6.18
N LEU A 132 -21.38 -7.71 7.28
CA LEU A 132 -20.79 -7.70 8.63
C LEU A 132 -20.27 -9.08 9.02
N GLY A 133 -21.02 -10.14 8.75
CA GLY A 133 -20.66 -11.51 9.08
C GLY A 133 -19.47 -12.06 8.29
N ARG A 134 -19.17 -11.51 7.10
CA ARG A 134 -17.99 -11.86 6.30
C ARG A 134 -16.84 -10.85 6.41
N PHE A 135 -16.95 -9.91 7.31
CA PHE A 135 -15.90 -8.91 7.56
C PHE A 135 -15.53 -8.12 6.30
N ALA A 136 -16.54 -7.65 5.57
CA ALA A 136 -16.39 -6.92 4.31
C ALA A 136 -15.67 -7.68 3.17
N GLN A 137 -15.43 -8.98 3.31
CA GLN A 137 -14.91 -9.79 2.20
C GLN A 137 -15.81 -9.67 0.98
N ASN A 138 -15.24 -9.51 -0.20
CA ASN A 138 -15.99 -9.47 -1.44
C ASN A 138 -16.74 -10.80 -1.69
N PRO A 139 -17.97 -10.74 -2.18
CA PRO A 139 -18.81 -11.93 -2.37
C PRO A 139 -18.31 -12.89 -3.47
N ASP A 140 -17.44 -12.43 -4.36
CA ASP A 140 -16.85 -13.18 -5.46
C ASP A 140 -15.62 -14.02 -5.08
N ALA A 141 -15.30 -14.13 -3.79
CA ALA A 141 -14.21 -14.96 -3.29
C ALA A 141 -14.27 -16.41 -3.76
N HIS A 142 -15.49 -16.93 -3.97
CA HIS A 142 -15.71 -18.30 -4.49
C HIS A 142 -15.26 -18.49 -5.95
N GLU A 143 -15.06 -17.41 -6.70
CA GLU A 143 -14.55 -17.43 -8.07
C GLU A 143 -13.02 -17.41 -8.14
N ALA A 144 -12.34 -17.34 -6.99
CA ALA A 144 -10.89 -17.26 -6.95
C ALA A 144 -10.24 -18.54 -7.50
N THR A 145 -9.22 -18.37 -8.34
CA THR A 145 -8.44 -19.47 -8.92
C THR A 145 -6.96 -19.13 -8.97
N ALA A 146 -6.10 -20.13 -8.84
CA ALA A 146 -4.66 -19.95 -8.99
C ALA A 146 -4.28 -19.44 -10.39
N GLU A 147 -5.01 -19.83 -11.43
CA GLU A 147 -4.77 -19.39 -12.81
C GLU A 147 -5.05 -17.89 -12.98
N TYR A 148 -6.17 -17.41 -12.43
CA TYR A 148 -6.46 -15.97 -12.43
C TYR A 148 -5.39 -15.20 -11.62
N GLY A 149 -5.00 -15.72 -10.47
CA GLY A 149 -3.94 -15.15 -9.65
C GLY A 149 -2.59 -15.07 -10.36
N LYS A 150 -2.24 -16.10 -11.15
CA LYS A 150 -1.05 -16.10 -11.99
C LYS A 150 -1.10 -14.95 -13.02
N GLN A 151 -2.21 -14.78 -13.72
CA GLN A 151 -2.37 -13.70 -14.70
C GLN A 151 -2.23 -12.31 -14.06
N VAL A 152 -2.82 -12.12 -12.88
CA VAL A 152 -2.70 -10.87 -12.13
C VAL A 152 -1.24 -10.60 -11.75
N ILE A 153 -0.56 -11.57 -11.14
CA ILE A 153 0.83 -11.42 -10.69
C ILE A 153 1.78 -11.17 -11.85
N GLU A 154 1.62 -11.88 -12.97
CA GLU A 154 2.45 -11.68 -14.17
C GLU A 154 2.25 -10.25 -14.73
N ALA A 155 1.00 -9.78 -14.82
CA ALA A 155 0.70 -8.43 -15.25
C ALA A 155 1.26 -7.36 -14.29
N GLN A 156 1.20 -7.59 -12.98
CA GLN A 156 1.81 -6.70 -11.99
C GLN A 156 3.34 -6.64 -12.15
N ILE A 157 4.00 -7.80 -12.35
CA ILE A 157 5.45 -7.87 -12.56
C ILE A 157 5.85 -7.10 -13.81
N ASP A 158 5.14 -7.27 -14.92
CA ASP A 158 5.44 -6.57 -16.16
C ASP A 158 5.24 -5.06 -15.99
N ARG A 159 4.17 -4.63 -15.30
CA ARG A 159 3.95 -3.23 -15.00
C ARG A 159 5.03 -2.62 -14.10
N VAL A 160 5.52 -3.36 -13.11
CA VAL A 160 6.63 -2.93 -12.26
C VAL A 160 7.91 -2.72 -13.09
N ARG A 161 8.21 -3.61 -14.03
CA ARG A 161 9.35 -3.46 -14.94
C ARG A 161 9.22 -2.21 -15.81
N GLU A 162 8.06 -2.01 -16.43
CA GLU A 162 7.79 -0.80 -17.22
C GLU A 162 7.96 0.48 -16.38
N LEU A 163 7.42 0.51 -15.17
CA LEU A 163 7.54 1.66 -14.29
C LEU A 163 8.98 1.92 -13.86
N ALA A 164 9.76 0.87 -13.63
CA ALA A 164 11.18 0.99 -13.31
C ALA A 164 11.98 1.57 -14.50
N ASP A 165 11.71 1.10 -15.72
CA ASP A 165 12.33 1.62 -16.93
C ASP A 165 11.95 3.08 -17.20
N GLN A 166 10.68 3.44 -17.00
CA GLN A 166 10.16 4.81 -17.18
C GLN A 166 10.71 5.78 -16.14
N ALA A 167 10.84 5.34 -14.88
CA ALA A 167 11.36 6.17 -13.80
C ALA A 167 12.82 6.54 -14.01
N GLY A 168 13.60 5.63 -14.60
CA GLY A 168 15.05 5.81 -14.74
C GLY A 168 15.76 5.81 -13.40
N THR A 169 16.89 6.50 -13.35
CA THR A 169 17.71 6.61 -12.13
C THR A 169 18.18 8.04 -11.91
N GLY A 170 18.31 8.43 -10.66
CA GLY A 170 18.95 9.69 -10.26
C GLY A 170 20.46 9.73 -10.59
N PRO A 171 21.11 10.87 -10.35
CA PRO A 171 22.53 11.06 -10.63
C PRO A 171 23.41 10.08 -9.82
N PRO A 172 24.65 9.80 -10.28
CA PRO A 172 25.54 8.89 -9.58
C PRO A 172 26.02 9.44 -8.24
N ASP A 173 26.20 10.76 -8.16
CA ASP A 173 26.73 11.44 -6.98
C ASP A 173 25.56 12.03 -6.17
N LEU A 174 25.09 11.30 -5.18
CA LEU A 174 24.05 11.76 -4.27
C LEU A 174 24.67 12.29 -2.98
N PRO A 175 24.10 13.36 -2.38
CA PRO A 175 24.57 13.86 -1.11
C PRO A 175 24.28 12.84 0.00
N PHE A 176 25.12 12.80 1.01
CA PHE A 176 24.77 12.16 2.27
C PHE A 176 23.73 13.02 2.99
N LEU A 177 22.64 12.40 3.42
CA LEU A 177 21.57 13.07 4.19
C LEU A 177 21.72 12.72 5.67
N SER A 178 21.86 13.74 6.53
CA SER A 178 21.72 13.60 7.97
C SER A 178 20.25 13.35 8.36
N PHE A 179 19.96 13.15 9.63
CA PHE A 179 18.57 13.08 10.10
C PHE A 179 17.86 14.44 9.98
N ASP A 180 18.59 15.53 10.21
CA ASP A 180 18.04 16.89 10.16
C ASP A 180 17.70 17.33 8.71
N ASP A 181 18.42 16.82 7.72
CA ASP A 181 18.18 17.18 6.32
C ASP A 181 16.79 16.76 5.79
N VAL A 182 16.15 15.77 6.41
CA VAL A 182 14.81 15.31 6.01
C VAL A 182 13.68 15.94 6.83
N GLU A 183 13.98 16.65 7.92
CA GLU A 183 12.96 17.33 8.74
C GLU A 183 12.13 18.38 7.98
N PRO A 184 12.70 19.17 7.03
CA PRO A 184 11.87 20.06 6.21
C PRO A 184 10.81 19.33 5.37
N ALA A 185 11.14 18.16 4.83
CA ALA A 185 10.15 17.35 4.11
C ALA A 185 9.07 16.82 5.05
N TRP A 186 9.46 16.39 6.27
CA TRP A 186 8.49 15.96 7.27
C TRP A 186 7.56 17.11 7.70
N ALA A 187 8.09 18.30 7.92
CA ALA A 187 7.28 19.48 8.24
C ALA A 187 6.26 19.78 7.14
N ALA A 188 6.67 19.74 5.85
CA ALA A 188 5.77 19.94 4.72
C ALA A 188 4.68 18.86 4.59
N VAL A 189 5.00 17.61 4.95
CA VAL A 189 4.02 16.53 5.05
C VAL A 189 3.02 16.80 6.17
N GLN A 190 3.48 17.22 7.35
CA GLN A 190 2.63 17.53 8.51
C GLN A 190 1.72 18.75 8.28
N ASP A 191 2.18 19.77 7.59
CA ASP A 191 1.37 20.95 7.24
C ASP A 191 0.14 20.56 6.39
N ARG A 192 0.21 19.41 5.71
CA ARG A 192 -0.88 18.85 4.91
C ARG A 192 -1.67 17.76 5.62
N ARG A 193 -1.55 17.63 6.94
CA ARG A 193 -2.17 16.55 7.73
C ARG A 193 -3.67 16.42 7.51
N GLN A 194 -4.39 17.54 7.32
CA GLN A 194 -5.82 17.53 7.08
C GLN A 194 -6.22 16.92 5.72
N SER A 195 -5.26 16.76 4.81
CA SER A 195 -5.47 16.13 3.50
C SER A 195 -5.06 14.65 3.46
N TRP A 196 -4.55 14.11 4.55
CA TRP A 196 -4.18 12.69 4.57
C TRP A 196 -5.42 11.81 4.50
N VAL A 197 -5.41 10.87 3.57
CA VAL A 197 -6.52 9.91 3.39
C VAL A 197 -6.70 9.06 4.65
N SER A 198 -5.60 8.73 5.31
CA SER A 198 -5.59 7.94 6.54
C SER A 198 -5.86 8.73 7.82
N TYR A 199 -6.10 10.05 7.74
CA TYR A 199 -6.34 10.91 8.90
C TYR A 199 -7.69 11.63 8.85
N GLY A 200 -8.10 12.13 7.69
CA GLY A 200 -9.37 12.82 7.52
C GLY A 200 -10.54 11.86 7.37
N SER A 201 -11.67 12.15 7.98
CA SER A 201 -12.93 11.50 7.61
C SER A 201 -13.31 11.95 6.20
N VAL A 202 -13.71 11.01 5.35
CA VAL A 202 -14.33 11.34 4.06
C VAL A 202 -15.79 11.73 4.34
N SER A 203 -15.96 12.89 4.96
CA SER A 203 -17.27 13.54 4.98
C SER A 203 -17.50 14.17 3.61
N GLY A 204 -18.17 13.46 2.76
CA GLY A 204 -18.60 13.94 1.46
C GLY A 204 -19.98 13.44 1.15
#